data_fda9e5c602ce9c3f8f597041a2bbb549
#
_entry.id   fda9e5c602ce9c3f8f597041a2bbb549
#
_cell.length_a   1.000
_cell.length_b   1.000
_cell.length_c   1.000
_cell.angle_alpha   90.00
_cell.angle_beta   90.00
_cell.angle_gamma   90.00
#
_symmetry.space_group_name_H-M   'P 1'
#
loop_
_entity.id
_entity.type
_entity.pdbx_description
1 polymer ?
#
loop_
_entity_poly.entity_id
_entity_poly.type
_entity_poly.pdbx_seq_one_letter_code
_entity_poly.pdbx_strand_id
1 'polypeptide(L)'
;IIISVNNIHASRLIQIGQYLKIPSMPGILYAVREDGETVESISKKYNVDAQKCSSVNNLGLSEKLSAGKSLFVPYAELDWVTRQEINGDLFTKPLKTRFYYSSMFGWRTSPFDSSKRTFHGGIDMACAKGTPIYAALPGVVSVCGDNAIYGKYVIVSHHSGYKTLYGHMNEILVRKGQFVDTNTRVGRVGSTGMSTGPHLHFTVYKN
;
A
#
# COMPACT_ATOMS: atom_id res chain seq x y z
N ILE A 1 8.10 -14.40 10.83
CA ILE A 1 7.39 -15.48 11.55
C ILE A 1 6.40 -14.94 12.61
N ILE A 2 6.83 -14.13 13.59
CA ILE A 2 5.96 -13.60 14.65
C ILE A 2 4.74 -12.87 14.06
N ILE A 3 4.95 -12.10 13.02
CA ILE A 3 3.94 -11.30 12.31
C ILE A 3 2.80 -12.19 11.79
N SER A 4 3.11 -13.22 10.99
CA SER A 4 2.09 -14.07 10.35
C SER A 4 1.37 -14.97 11.34
N VAL A 5 2.08 -15.53 12.34
CA VAL A 5 1.48 -16.44 13.34
C VAL A 5 0.55 -15.70 14.32
N ASN A 6 0.78 -14.41 14.52
CA ASN A 6 -0.06 -13.55 15.36
C ASN A 6 -1.03 -12.67 14.59
N ASN A 7 -1.16 -12.88 13.29
CA ASN A 7 -2.03 -12.09 12.40
C ASN A 7 -1.81 -10.57 12.52
N ILE A 8 -0.54 -10.16 12.60
CA ILE A 8 -0.16 -8.76 12.72
C ILE A 8 -0.14 -8.15 11.32
N HIS A 9 -1.05 -7.22 11.06
CA HIS A 9 -1.15 -6.51 9.78
C HIS A 9 -0.35 -5.20 9.74
N ALA A 10 0.03 -4.69 10.93
CA ALA A 10 0.88 -3.51 11.05
C ALA A 10 1.70 -3.59 12.33
N SER A 11 3.03 -3.60 12.22
CA SER A 11 3.93 -3.73 13.37
C SER A 11 3.75 -2.61 14.41
N ARG A 12 3.40 -1.40 13.95
CA ARG A 12 3.13 -0.23 14.82
C ARG A 12 1.88 -0.36 15.70
N LEU A 13 1.02 -1.37 15.45
CA LEU A 13 -0.19 -1.63 16.25
C LEU A 13 0.03 -2.64 17.37
N ILE A 14 1.25 -3.17 17.51
CA ILE A 14 1.62 -4.05 18.62
C ILE A 14 1.61 -3.22 19.91
N GLN A 15 0.86 -3.69 20.91
CA GLN A 15 0.68 -2.99 22.18
C GLN A 15 1.60 -3.56 23.26
N ILE A 16 1.98 -2.71 24.22
CA ILE A 16 2.71 -3.15 25.42
C ILE A 16 1.80 -4.11 26.21
N GLY A 17 2.34 -5.26 26.62
CA GLY A 17 1.58 -6.30 27.32
C GLY A 17 0.80 -7.26 26.40
N GLN A 18 0.84 -7.08 25.09
CA GLN A 18 0.23 -8.02 24.15
C GLN A 18 0.95 -9.37 24.15
N TYR A 19 0.22 -10.46 24.33
CA TYR A 19 0.76 -11.80 24.19
C TYR A 19 1.01 -12.13 22.72
N LEU A 20 2.22 -12.60 22.42
CA LEU A 20 2.61 -13.01 21.06
C LEU A 20 3.00 -14.50 21.08
N LYS A 21 2.45 -15.26 20.14
CA LYS A 21 2.86 -16.64 19.89
C LYS A 21 4.23 -16.64 19.22
N ILE A 22 5.19 -17.35 19.78
CA ILE A 22 6.53 -17.51 19.24
C ILE A 22 6.66 -18.96 18.75
N PRO A 23 6.70 -19.20 17.43
CA PRO A 23 6.87 -20.55 16.90
C PRO A 23 8.25 -21.11 17.21
N SER A 24 8.35 -22.43 17.35
CA SER A 24 9.60 -23.15 17.63
C SER A 24 10.57 -23.20 16.42
N MET A 25 10.07 -22.87 15.21
CA MET A 25 10.91 -22.84 14.00
C MET A 25 10.53 -21.65 13.11
N PRO A 26 11.47 -21.14 12.27
CA PRO A 26 11.18 -20.08 11.32
C PRO A 26 10.19 -20.52 10.24
N GLY A 27 9.40 -19.58 9.71
CA GLY A 27 8.42 -19.83 8.65
C GLY A 27 7.31 -18.78 8.64
N ILE A 28 6.27 -19.02 7.88
CA ILE A 28 5.06 -18.18 7.81
C ILE A 28 3.82 -19.01 8.03
N LEU A 29 2.75 -18.40 8.52
CA LEU A 29 1.41 -18.95 8.45
C LEU A 29 0.78 -18.45 7.16
N TYR A 30 0.49 -19.35 6.23
CA TYR A 30 -0.13 -19.08 4.94
C TYR A 30 -1.62 -19.42 5.00
N ALA A 31 -2.47 -18.48 4.64
CA ALA A 31 -3.88 -18.78 4.41
C ALA A 31 -4.05 -19.19 2.94
N VAL A 32 -4.57 -20.40 2.72
CA VAL A 32 -4.89 -20.93 1.38
C VAL A 32 -5.81 -19.94 0.68
N ARG A 33 -5.45 -19.54 -0.55
CA ARG A 33 -6.16 -18.48 -1.29
C ARG A 33 -7.28 -19.01 -2.15
N GLU A 34 -7.06 -20.18 -2.75
CA GLU A 34 -7.97 -20.81 -3.70
C GLU A 34 -8.19 -22.28 -3.35
N ASP A 35 -9.40 -22.78 -3.61
CA ASP A 35 -9.69 -24.20 -3.46
C ASP A 35 -8.81 -25.03 -4.40
N GLY A 36 -8.23 -26.12 -3.86
CA GLY A 36 -7.40 -27.04 -4.62
C GLY A 36 -5.91 -26.74 -4.60
N GLU A 37 -5.43 -25.69 -3.94
CA GLU A 37 -4.01 -25.56 -3.62
C GLU A 37 -3.55 -26.80 -2.81
N THR A 38 -2.30 -27.22 -3.01
CA THR A 38 -1.71 -28.39 -2.32
C THR A 38 -0.47 -27.97 -1.53
N VAL A 39 -0.04 -28.81 -0.59
CA VAL A 39 1.22 -28.61 0.14
C VAL A 39 2.38 -28.46 -0.85
N GLU A 40 2.42 -29.26 -1.91
CA GLU A 40 3.45 -29.22 -2.93
C GLU A 40 3.45 -27.91 -3.72
N SER A 41 2.26 -27.44 -4.18
CA SER A 41 2.14 -26.18 -4.91
C SER A 41 2.55 -24.97 -4.07
N ILE A 42 2.16 -24.96 -2.78
CA ILE A 42 2.51 -23.89 -1.85
C ILE A 42 4.02 -23.93 -1.52
N SER A 43 4.59 -25.11 -1.28
CA SER A 43 6.03 -25.26 -1.01
C SER A 43 6.88 -24.78 -2.21
N LYS A 44 6.46 -25.11 -3.43
CA LYS A 44 7.11 -24.63 -4.65
C LYS A 44 7.04 -23.09 -4.76
N LYS A 45 5.91 -22.49 -4.44
CA LYS A 45 5.71 -21.04 -4.45
C LYS A 45 6.69 -20.30 -3.53
N TYR A 46 6.97 -20.88 -2.36
CA TYR A 46 7.87 -20.29 -1.37
C TYR A 46 9.30 -20.82 -1.44
N ASN A 47 9.60 -21.71 -2.41
CA ASN A 47 10.90 -22.35 -2.58
C ASN A 47 11.40 -23.03 -1.30
N VAL A 48 10.54 -23.82 -0.65
CA VAL A 48 10.83 -24.57 0.56
C VAL A 48 10.62 -26.07 0.36
N ASP A 49 11.13 -26.87 1.29
CA ASP A 49 11.02 -28.34 1.28
C ASP A 49 9.55 -28.77 1.51
N ALA A 50 8.96 -29.43 0.51
CA ALA A 50 7.58 -29.89 0.55
C ALA A 50 7.37 -31.03 1.55
N GLN A 51 8.34 -31.92 1.73
CA GLN A 51 8.27 -33.01 2.71
C GLN A 51 8.24 -32.47 4.14
N LYS A 52 9.09 -31.47 4.41
CA LYS A 52 9.11 -30.79 5.69
C LYS A 52 7.81 -30.03 5.93
N CYS A 53 7.27 -29.35 4.91
CA CYS A 53 5.99 -28.66 5.00
C CYS A 53 4.83 -29.65 5.27
N SER A 54 4.80 -30.76 4.57
CA SER A 54 3.84 -31.87 4.76
C SER A 54 3.88 -32.39 6.19
N SER A 55 5.07 -32.78 6.68
CA SER A 55 5.23 -33.39 8.00
C SER A 55 4.83 -32.47 9.16
N VAL A 56 5.17 -31.17 9.07
CA VAL A 56 4.84 -30.20 10.13
C VAL A 56 3.34 -29.92 10.21
N ASN A 57 2.63 -30.06 9.11
CA ASN A 57 1.18 -29.80 9.06
C ASN A 57 0.32 -31.07 9.13
N ASN A 58 0.93 -32.27 9.14
CA ASN A 58 0.24 -33.57 9.06
C ASN A 58 -0.71 -33.66 7.85
N LEU A 59 -0.25 -33.22 6.67
CA LEU A 59 -1.01 -33.19 5.42
C LEU A 59 -0.28 -33.95 4.33
N GLY A 60 -1.03 -34.58 3.43
CA GLY A 60 -0.46 -35.18 2.22
C GLY A 60 0.08 -34.14 1.26
N LEU A 61 1.16 -34.47 0.51
CA LEU A 61 1.76 -33.54 -0.47
C LEU A 61 0.76 -33.03 -1.51
N SER A 62 -0.06 -33.94 -2.05
CA SER A 62 -1.06 -33.68 -3.09
C SER A 62 -2.47 -33.49 -2.53
N GLU A 63 -2.63 -33.40 -1.20
CA GLU A 63 -3.92 -33.14 -0.58
C GLU A 63 -4.44 -31.77 -0.98
N LYS A 64 -5.66 -31.74 -1.53
CA LYS A 64 -6.32 -30.47 -1.93
C LYS A 64 -6.83 -29.73 -0.71
N LEU A 65 -6.42 -28.52 -0.54
CA LEU A 65 -6.77 -27.64 0.56
C LEU A 65 -7.91 -26.70 0.15
N SER A 66 -8.77 -26.35 1.11
CA SER A 66 -9.83 -25.36 0.90
C SER A 66 -9.33 -23.95 1.20
N ALA A 67 -9.86 -22.97 0.47
CA ALA A 67 -9.59 -21.56 0.70
C ALA A 67 -9.89 -21.18 2.16
N GLY A 68 -9.03 -20.37 2.76
CA GLY A 68 -9.08 -19.96 4.16
C GLY A 68 -8.41 -20.92 5.14
N LYS A 69 -8.10 -22.17 4.76
CA LYS A 69 -7.32 -23.09 5.62
C LYS A 69 -5.93 -22.52 5.86
N SER A 70 -5.48 -22.53 7.10
CA SER A 70 -4.13 -22.08 7.48
C SER A 70 -3.13 -23.21 7.36
N LEU A 71 -2.00 -22.94 6.70
CA LEU A 71 -0.86 -23.85 6.54
C LEU A 71 0.40 -23.18 7.08
N PHE A 72 1.15 -23.84 7.95
CA PHE A 72 2.47 -23.37 8.36
C PHE A 72 3.50 -23.77 7.30
N VAL A 73 4.19 -22.79 6.71
CA VAL A 73 5.22 -23.01 5.69
C VAL A 73 6.58 -22.78 6.33
N PRO A 74 7.29 -23.87 6.73
CA PRO A 74 8.57 -23.77 7.43
C PRO A 74 9.63 -23.14 6.53
N TYR A 75 10.49 -22.30 7.11
CA TYR A 75 11.57 -21.55 6.46
C TYR A 75 11.15 -20.60 5.34
N ALA A 76 9.85 -20.47 5.06
CA ALA A 76 9.36 -19.45 4.15
C ALA A 76 9.52 -18.05 4.74
N GLU A 77 9.76 -17.09 3.85
CA GLU A 77 9.82 -15.68 4.19
C GLU A 77 8.68 -14.91 3.52
N LEU A 78 8.20 -13.87 4.18
CA LEU A 78 7.29 -12.92 3.54
C LEU A 78 8.03 -12.23 2.39
N ASP A 79 7.33 -12.03 1.28
CA ASP A 79 7.87 -11.24 0.18
C ASP A 79 8.14 -9.78 0.63
N TRP A 80 9.01 -9.11 -0.12
CA TRP A 80 9.46 -7.76 0.23
C TRP A 80 8.31 -6.76 0.36
N VAL A 81 7.29 -6.85 -0.52
CA VAL A 81 6.13 -5.95 -0.52
C VAL A 81 5.33 -6.13 0.76
N THR A 82 4.97 -7.36 1.10
CA THR A 82 4.23 -7.69 2.33
C THR A 82 4.98 -7.23 3.57
N ARG A 83 6.32 -7.37 3.62
CA ARG A 83 7.13 -6.85 4.72
C ARG A 83 7.02 -5.33 4.84
N GLN A 84 7.12 -4.60 3.72
CA GLN A 84 7.03 -3.14 3.71
C GLN A 84 5.61 -2.66 4.08
N GLU A 85 4.57 -3.34 3.60
CA GLU A 85 3.18 -3.08 4.00
C GLU A 85 3.00 -3.16 5.52
N ILE A 86 3.48 -4.25 6.13
CA ILE A 86 3.38 -4.50 7.57
C ILE A 86 4.18 -3.48 8.38
N ASN A 87 5.35 -3.09 7.92
CA ASN A 87 6.18 -2.08 8.57
C ASN A 87 5.63 -0.65 8.37
N GLY A 88 4.79 -0.45 7.37
CA GLY A 88 4.30 0.87 6.99
C GLY A 88 5.29 1.70 6.17
N ASP A 89 6.32 1.06 5.59
CA ASP A 89 7.43 1.71 4.88
C ASP A 89 7.30 1.58 3.36
N LEU A 90 6.19 1.01 2.86
CA LEU A 90 6.01 0.77 1.43
C LEU A 90 6.04 2.07 0.61
N PHE A 91 5.41 3.14 1.12
CA PHE A 91 5.34 4.43 0.46
C PHE A 91 6.23 5.46 1.12
N THR A 92 7.01 6.17 0.33
CA THR A 92 7.74 7.36 0.77
C THR A 92 6.82 8.59 0.75
N LYS A 93 7.14 9.58 1.58
CA LYS A 93 6.40 10.85 1.56
C LYS A 93 6.63 11.57 0.23
N PRO A 94 5.55 11.95 -0.49
CA PRO A 94 5.67 12.61 -1.79
C PRO A 94 6.20 14.04 -1.72
N LEU A 95 6.19 14.65 -0.52
CA LEU A 95 6.78 15.97 -0.26
C LEU A 95 8.01 15.80 0.62
N LYS A 96 9.18 16.25 0.15
CA LYS A 96 10.46 16.21 0.88
C LYS A 96 10.72 17.48 1.71
N THR A 97 9.78 18.43 1.70
CA THR A 97 9.81 19.68 2.48
C THR A 97 8.83 19.63 3.63
N ARG A 98 8.91 20.63 4.52
CA ARG A 98 7.93 20.76 5.61
C ARG A 98 6.52 21.04 5.05
N PHE A 99 5.54 20.33 5.56
CA PHE A 99 4.12 20.51 5.27
C PHE A 99 3.30 20.22 6.53
N TYR A 100 2.00 20.55 6.50
CA TYR A 100 1.05 20.12 7.53
C TYR A 100 -0.14 19.43 6.89
N TYR A 101 -0.76 18.49 7.60
CA TYR A 101 -1.99 17.84 7.15
C TYR A 101 -3.16 18.79 7.35
N SER A 102 -3.70 19.34 6.26
CA SER A 102 -4.87 20.22 6.30
C SER A 102 -6.18 19.46 6.28
N SER A 103 -6.19 18.21 5.77
CA SER A 103 -7.33 17.31 5.84
C SER A 103 -6.91 15.84 5.79
N MET A 104 -7.57 15.03 6.61
CA MET A 104 -7.33 13.59 6.68
C MET A 104 -8.33 12.83 5.81
N PHE A 105 -8.02 11.57 5.51
CA PHE A 105 -8.92 10.62 4.87
C PHE A 105 -10.15 10.35 5.75
N GLY A 106 -11.33 10.28 5.15
CA GLY A 106 -12.56 9.89 5.81
C GLY A 106 -13.69 10.92 5.69
N TRP A 107 -14.76 10.72 6.45
CA TRP A 107 -15.92 11.61 6.47
C TRP A 107 -15.61 12.92 7.19
N ARG A 108 -15.88 14.05 6.52
CA ARG A 108 -15.65 15.40 7.05
C ARG A 108 -16.78 16.35 6.64
N THR A 109 -16.88 17.48 7.31
CA THR A 109 -17.68 18.62 6.82
C THR A 109 -17.05 19.10 5.51
N SER A 110 -17.87 19.39 4.50
CA SER A 110 -17.40 19.91 3.22
C SER A 110 -16.71 21.26 3.41
N PRO A 111 -15.50 21.46 2.85
CA PRO A 111 -14.83 22.77 2.91
C PRO A 111 -15.50 23.84 2.05
N PHE A 112 -16.48 23.46 1.22
CA PHE A 112 -17.21 24.36 0.31
C PHE A 112 -18.65 24.59 0.75
N ASP A 113 -19.20 23.77 1.65
CA ASP A 113 -20.55 23.87 2.15
C ASP A 113 -20.62 23.25 3.55
N SER A 114 -20.60 24.09 4.56
CA SER A 114 -20.58 23.67 5.98
C SER A 114 -21.82 22.89 6.43
N SER A 115 -22.91 22.95 5.66
CA SER A 115 -24.13 22.17 5.91
C SER A 115 -24.03 20.71 5.47
N LYS A 116 -23.02 20.34 4.68
CA LYS A 116 -22.88 19.02 4.08
C LYS A 116 -21.66 18.26 4.60
N ARG A 117 -21.86 16.95 4.75
CA ARG A 117 -20.74 16.02 4.95
C ARG A 117 -20.31 15.42 3.61
N THR A 118 -18.99 15.28 3.44
CA THR A 118 -18.38 14.66 2.26
C THR A 118 -17.31 13.67 2.68
N PHE A 119 -17.11 12.65 1.87
CA PHE A 119 -16.01 11.69 2.08
C PHE A 119 -14.77 12.17 1.36
N HIS A 120 -13.67 12.31 2.10
CA HIS A 120 -12.36 12.67 1.57
C HIS A 120 -11.55 11.40 1.27
N GLY A 121 -11.34 11.11 -0.02
CA GLY A 121 -10.70 9.87 -0.49
C GLY A 121 -9.17 9.86 -0.40
N GLY A 122 -8.54 10.85 0.22
CA GLY A 122 -7.10 10.97 0.35
C GLY A 122 -6.69 11.76 1.59
N ILE A 123 -5.45 12.23 1.57
CA ILE A 123 -4.93 13.18 2.56
C ILE A 123 -4.48 14.46 1.84
N ASP A 124 -4.72 15.60 2.47
CA ASP A 124 -4.30 16.90 1.95
C ASP A 124 -3.08 17.40 2.75
N MET A 125 -1.98 17.60 2.02
CA MET A 125 -0.71 18.08 2.57
C MET A 125 -0.47 19.52 2.10
N ALA A 126 -0.73 20.49 2.98
CA ALA A 126 -0.61 21.91 2.69
C ALA A 126 0.84 22.39 2.80
N CYS A 127 1.28 23.06 1.77
CA CYS A 127 2.61 23.67 1.66
C CYS A 127 2.61 24.75 0.57
N ALA A 128 3.75 25.41 0.37
CA ALA A 128 3.88 26.50 -0.60
C ALA A 128 3.61 26.02 -2.03
N LYS A 129 2.89 26.84 -2.82
CA LYS A 129 2.71 26.63 -4.26
C LYS A 129 4.07 26.51 -4.95
N GLY A 130 4.19 25.59 -5.90
CA GLY A 130 5.44 25.31 -6.62
C GLY A 130 6.35 24.29 -5.92
N THR A 131 6.05 23.84 -4.70
CA THR A 131 6.80 22.79 -4.02
C THR A 131 6.87 21.53 -4.89
N PRO A 132 8.06 20.91 -5.08
CA PRO A 132 8.19 19.68 -5.85
C PRO A 132 7.44 18.51 -5.22
N ILE A 133 6.72 17.77 -6.06
CA ILE A 133 6.03 16.52 -5.70
C ILE A 133 6.82 15.35 -6.30
N TYR A 134 7.12 14.35 -5.50
CA TYR A 134 7.86 13.14 -5.91
C TYR A 134 6.93 11.93 -5.94
N ALA A 135 7.26 10.93 -6.76
CA ALA A 135 6.55 9.66 -6.72
C ALA A 135 6.77 8.98 -5.36
N ALA A 136 5.69 8.48 -4.75
CA ALA A 136 5.75 7.84 -3.43
C ALA A 136 6.24 6.40 -3.48
N LEU A 137 6.22 5.77 -4.66
CA LEU A 137 6.68 4.40 -4.93
C LEU A 137 7.11 4.32 -6.40
N PRO A 138 8.10 3.49 -6.78
CA PRO A 138 8.43 3.26 -8.19
C PRO A 138 7.25 2.69 -8.98
N GLY A 139 7.08 3.13 -10.23
CA GLY A 139 5.98 2.67 -11.07
C GLY A 139 5.93 3.35 -12.43
N VAL A 140 4.81 3.18 -13.14
CA VAL A 140 4.57 3.77 -14.45
C VAL A 140 3.41 4.75 -14.38
N VAL A 141 3.59 5.94 -14.91
CA VAL A 141 2.54 6.95 -15.01
C VAL A 141 1.40 6.42 -15.89
N SER A 142 0.24 6.18 -15.29
CA SER A 142 -0.95 5.67 -15.99
C SER A 142 -1.85 6.77 -16.51
N VAL A 143 -1.92 7.92 -15.80
CA VAL A 143 -2.73 9.07 -16.18
C VAL A 143 -1.96 10.36 -15.90
N CYS A 144 -2.01 11.30 -16.86
CA CYS A 144 -1.80 12.73 -16.67
C CYS A 144 -3.08 13.42 -17.13
N GLY A 145 -3.75 14.14 -16.25
CA GLY A 145 -5.06 14.71 -16.55
C GLY A 145 -5.30 16.06 -15.90
N ASP A 146 -6.42 16.66 -16.29
CA ASP A 146 -6.99 17.86 -15.68
C ASP A 146 -8.52 17.70 -15.62
N ASN A 147 -9.11 17.88 -14.45
CA ASN A 147 -10.57 17.81 -14.27
C ASN A 147 -11.03 18.78 -13.18
N ALA A 148 -12.34 18.96 -13.08
CA ALA A 148 -12.94 19.89 -12.12
C ALA A 148 -12.66 19.54 -10.65
N ILE A 149 -12.46 18.26 -10.32
CA ILE A 149 -12.27 17.80 -8.93
C ILE A 149 -10.79 17.91 -8.53
N TYR A 150 -9.92 17.16 -9.19
CA TYR A 150 -8.49 17.11 -8.85
C TYR A 150 -7.65 18.20 -9.49
N GLY A 151 -8.24 19.03 -10.40
CA GLY A 151 -7.46 19.92 -11.24
C GLY A 151 -6.43 19.14 -12.05
N LYS A 152 -5.23 19.67 -12.19
CA LYS A 152 -4.11 18.93 -12.78
C LYS A 152 -3.67 17.81 -11.84
N TYR A 153 -3.66 16.57 -12.35
CA TYR A 153 -3.33 15.40 -11.53
C TYR A 153 -2.53 14.36 -12.31
N VAL A 154 -1.82 13.53 -11.55
CA VAL A 154 -1.08 12.37 -12.06
C VAL A 154 -1.53 11.14 -11.28
N ILE A 155 -1.66 10.00 -11.99
CA ILE A 155 -1.81 8.68 -11.37
C ILE A 155 -0.62 7.83 -11.79
N VAL A 156 0.04 7.23 -10.82
CA VAL A 156 1.12 6.25 -11.03
C VAL A 156 0.61 4.88 -10.64
N SER A 157 0.79 3.89 -11.53
CA SER A 157 0.52 2.48 -11.26
C SER A 157 1.80 1.79 -10.82
N HIS A 158 1.71 1.03 -9.74
CA HIS A 158 2.82 0.35 -9.09
C HIS A 158 2.64 -1.17 -9.15
N HIS A 159 3.62 -1.92 -8.61
CA HIS A 159 3.47 -3.36 -8.43
C HIS A 159 2.32 -3.70 -7.46
N SER A 160 1.90 -4.95 -7.43
CA SER A 160 0.90 -5.50 -6.49
C SER A 160 -0.46 -4.77 -6.49
N GLY A 161 -0.85 -4.16 -7.64
CA GLY A 161 -2.14 -3.49 -7.82
C GLY A 161 -2.24 -2.12 -7.15
N TYR A 162 -1.16 -1.59 -6.59
CA TYR A 162 -1.18 -0.25 -6.03
C TYR A 162 -1.20 0.85 -7.09
N LYS A 163 -1.90 1.94 -6.78
CA LYS A 163 -1.88 3.19 -7.54
C LYS A 163 -1.80 4.37 -6.59
N THR A 164 -1.09 5.41 -6.97
CA THR A 164 -1.07 6.68 -6.24
C THR A 164 -1.58 7.81 -7.13
N LEU A 165 -2.41 8.70 -6.55
CA LEU A 165 -2.91 9.91 -7.18
C LEU A 165 -2.31 11.12 -6.48
N TYR A 166 -1.89 12.09 -7.31
CA TYR A 166 -1.34 13.38 -6.91
C TYR A 166 -2.18 14.47 -7.56
N GLY A 167 -2.98 15.20 -6.78
CA GLY A 167 -3.94 16.18 -7.25
C GLY A 167 -3.57 17.63 -6.94
N HIS A 168 -4.36 18.56 -7.47
CA HIS A 168 -4.29 20.02 -7.33
C HIS A 168 -2.97 20.64 -7.78
N MET A 169 -2.28 19.97 -8.72
CA MET A 169 -0.98 20.41 -9.20
C MET A 169 -1.05 21.76 -9.94
N ASN A 170 -0.01 22.56 -9.80
CA ASN A 170 0.22 23.72 -10.65
C ASN A 170 0.80 23.30 -12.01
N GLU A 171 1.69 22.30 -11.99
CA GLU A 171 2.42 21.81 -13.16
C GLU A 171 2.62 20.30 -13.06
N ILE A 172 2.43 19.61 -14.19
CA ILE A 172 2.77 18.19 -14.38
C ILE A 172 4.12 18.11 -15.07
N LEU A 173 5.07 17.33 -14.53
CA LEU A 173 6.44 17.22 -15.04
C LEU A 173 6.74 15.85 -15.70
N VAL A 174 5.74 15.00 -15.81
CA VAL A 174 5.84 13.64 -16.37
C VAL A 174 4.79 13.41 -17.44
N ARG A 175 4.94 12.35 -18.24
CA ARG A 175 3.98 11.95 -19.28
C ARG A 175 3.46 10.53 -19.05
N LYS A 176 2.28 10.22 -19.57
CA LYS A 176 1.71 8.86 -19.56
C LYS A 176 2.70 7.87 -20.17
N GLY A 177 2.86 6.72 -19.54
CA GLY A 177 3.80 5.64 -19.91
C GLY A 177 5.23 5.85 -19.39
N GLN A 178 5.54 6.97 -18.75
CA GLN A 178 6.87 7.22 -18.19
C GLN A 178 7.06 6.38 -16.90
N PHE A 179 8.20 5.70 -16.79
CA PHE A 179 8.65 5.11 -15.54
C PHE A 179 9.12 6.20 -14.58
N VAL A 180 8.77 6.09 -13.31
CA VAL A 180 9.15 7.00 -12.23
C VAL A 180 9.62 6.21 -11.01
N ASP A 181 10.57 6.76 -10.29
CA ASP A 181 11.05 6.29 -8.99
C ASP A 181 10.81 7.34 -7.90
N THR A 182 11.17 7.04 -6.66
CA THR A 182 10.93 7.93 -5.51
C THR A 182 11.78 9.22 -5.53
N ASN A 183 12.69 9.37 -6.49
CA ASN A 183 13.45 10.59 -6.74
C ASN A 183 12.92 11.39 -7.94
N THR A 184 11.98 10.82 -8.69
CA THR A 184 11.38 11.47 -9.85
C THR A 184 10.34 12.50 -9.41
N ARG A 185 10.50 13.74 -9.87
CA ARG A 185 9.51 14.80 -9.67
C ARG A 185 8.34 14.59 -10.64
N VAL A 186 7.15 14.30 -10.10
CA VAL A 186 5.94 14.09 -10.91
C VAL A 186 5.21 15.39 -11.21
N GLY A 187 5.42 16.44 -10.42
CA GLY A 187 4.83 17.76 -10.62
C GLY A 187 5.19 18.74 -9.52
N ARG A 188 4.42 19.83 -9.46
CA ARG A 188 4.55 20.90 -8.44
C ARG A 188 3.20 21.18 -7.79
N VAL A 189 3.21 21.43 -6.49
CA VAL A 189 2.03 21.78 -5.70
C VAL A 189 1.36 23.04 -6.27
N GLY A 190 0.05 23.00 -6.35
CA GLY A 190 -0.80 24.09 -6.81
C GLY A 190 -2.08 24.22 -5.99
N SER A 191 -3.11 24.74 -6.63
CA SER A 191 -4.47 24.88 -6.09
C SER A 191 -5.47 24.81 -7.26
N THR A 192 -5.24 23.91 -8.22
CA THR A 192 -6.12 23.72 -9.38
C THR A 192 -7.28 22.79 -9.03
N GLY A 193 -8.40 22.90 -9.77
CA GLY A 193 -9.61 22.12 -9.49
C GLY A 193 -10.32 22.58 -8.21
N MET A 194 -10.97 21.63 -7.52
CA MET A 194 -11.75 21.91 -6.31
C MET A 194 -10.82 22.01 -5.07
N SER A 195 -10.18 23.15 -4.90
CA SER A 195 -9.17 23.42 -3.87
C SER A 195 -9.43 24.77 -3.18
N THR A 196 -9.23 24.84 -1.87
CA THR A 196 -9.35 26.08 -1.07
C THR A 196 -8.04 26.81 -0.88
N GLY A 197 -6.91 26.23 -1.29
CA GLY A 197 -5.59 26.83 -1.17
C GLY A 197 -4.48 25.86 -1.58
N PRO A 198 -3.20 26.28 -1.62
CA PRO A 198 -2.11 25.44 -2.08
C PRO A 198 -1.89 24.21 -1.21
N HIS A 199 -2.08 23.03 -1.77
CA HIS A 199 -1.81 21.74 -1.13
C HIS A 199 -1.62 20.63 -2.17
N LEU A 200 -1.08 19.51 -1.75
CA LEU A 200 -1.10 18.24 -2.48
C LEU A 200 -2.23 17.38 -1.93
N HIS A 201 -3.19 17.02 -2.76
CA HIS A 201 -4.10 15.91 -2.49
C HIS A 201 -3.44 14.60 -2.89
N PHE A 202 -3.27 13.68 -1.94
CA PHE A 202 -2.60 12.40 -2.13
C PHE A 202 -3.50 11.24 -1.76
N THR A 203 -3.68 10.30 -2.69
CA THR A 203 -4.47 9.07 -2.46
C THR A 203 -3.67 7.84 -2.85
N VAL A 204 -3.82 6.76 -2.08
CA VAL A 204 -3.33 5.42 -2.38
C VAL A 204 -4.53 4.52 -2.62
N TYR A 205 -4.53 3.82 -3.75
CA TYR A 205 -5.50 2.77 -4.09
C TYR A 205 -4.80 1.42 -4.11
N LYS A 206 -5.52 0.37 -3.75
CA LYS A 206 -5.14 -1.02 -3.93
C LYS A 206 -6.32 -1.75 -4.58
N ASN A 207 -6.11 -2.31 -5.76
CA ASN A 207 -7.12 -3.13 -6.47
C ASN A 207 -7.00 -4.57 -6.00
#